data_e48b0ddc788afa8060e91171d69fe14e
#
_entry.id   e48b0ddc788afa8060e91171d69fe14e
#
_cell.length_a   1.000
_cell.length_b   1.000
_cell.length_c   1.000
_cell.angle_alpha   90.00
_cell.angle_beta   90.00
_cell.angle_gamma   90.00
#
_symmetry.space_group_name_H-M   'P 1'
#
loop_
_entity.id
_entity.type
_entity.pdbx_description
1 polymer ?
#
loop_
_entity_poly.entity_id
_entity_poly.type
_entity_poly.pdbx_seq_one_letter_code
_entity_poly.pdbx_strand_id
1 'polypeptide(L)'
;QQLSAKLSLDGAEALSVDGVYRGGDTENPLGLTVSIPGLPLAPANAFLPPDAVRLSGALQGKLTLAGTSAKPKIDGALHFAGTQVQVPMIGTTFGLGTEKIVIDSSRVRFTGYRIIAPNKKPLTIDGEVDFADITTDLRIAATDFQFINVAKNRGSMVYGQGYMDMEATVKGEIDDLMIRGSVDLLRGTEVNYVMQDAPPELKNRAQNMVTFVSFSDTVSQRQDR
;
A
#
# COMPACT_ATOMS: atom_id res chain seq x y z
N GLN A 1 -7.43 -24.33 -28.42
CA GLN A 1 -6.67 -23.23 -29.03
C GLN A 1 -5.41 -22.98 -28.22
N GLN A 2 -4.29 -22.82 -28.91
CA GLN A 2 -3.03 -22.44 -28.29
C GLN A 2 -2.97 -20.92 -28.16
N LEU A 3 -2.54 -20.42 -27.03
CA LEU A 3 -2.41 -19.00 -26.71
C LEU A 3 -0.94 -18.72 -26.38
N SER A 4 -0.37 -17.69 -26.97
CA SER A 4 0.95 -17.19 -26.63
C SER A 4 0.98 -15.67 -26.79
N ALA A 5 1.50 -14.97 -25.80
CA ALA A 5 1.69 -13.53 -25.83
C ALA A 5 3.01 -13.18 -25.11
N LYS A 6 3.72 -12.19 -25.62
CA LYS A 6 4.96 -11.70 -25.03
C LYS A 6 4.95 -10.18 -24.96
N LEU A 7 5.41 -9.67 -23.83
CA LEU A 7 5.67 -8.25 -23.62
C LEU A 7 7.18 -8.06 -23.44
N SER A 8 7.79 -7.27 -24.30
CA SER A 8 9.19 -6.87 -24.17
C SER A 8 9.27 -5.38 -23.88
N LEU A 9 10.10 -5.00 -22.95
CA LEU A 9 10.39 -3.61 -22.58
C LEU A 9 11.91 -3.40 -22.69
N ASP A 10 12.32 -2.36 -23.36
CA ASP A 10 13.74 -2.02 -23.60
C ASP A 10 14.56 -3.20 -24.19
N GLY A 11 13.91 -4.01 -25.05
CA GLY A 11 14.54 -5.17 -25.71
C GLY A 11 14.66 -6.43 -24.87
N ALA A 12 14.25 -6.42 -23.60
CA ALA A 12 14.20 -7.59 -22.73
C ALA A 12 12.76 -8.10 -22.59
N GLU A 13 12.60 -9.43 -22.47
CA GLU A 13 11.29 -10.04 -22.17
C GLU A 13 10.91 -9.72 -20.73
N ALA A 14 9.86 -8.94 -20.56
CA ALA A 14 9.35 -8.54 -19.24
C ALA A 14 8.27 -9.50 -18.73
N LEU A 15 7.45 -10.03 -19.64
CA LEU A 15 6.37 -10.96 -19.33
C LEU A 15 6.08 -11.83 -20.54
N SER A 16 5.83 -13.12 -20.34
CA SER A 16 5.25 -14.01 -21.35
C SER A 16 4.09 -14.81 -20.77
N VAL A 17 3.12 -15.09 -21.62
CA VAL A 17 1.96 -15.92 -21.32
C VAL A 17 1.88 -16.99 -22.39
N ASP A 18 1.96 -18.25 -21.97
CA ASP A 18 1.86 -19.42 -22.84
C ASP A 18 0.81 -20.39 -22.29
N GLY A 19 0.06 -21.02 -23.16
CA GLY A 19 -0.86 -22.06 -22.74
C GLY A 19 -1.94 -22.43 -23.74
N VAL A 20 -2.99 -23.02 -23.22
CA VAL A 20 -4.09 -23.56 -24.04
C VAL A 20 -5.45 -23.17 -23.47
N TYR A 21 -6.38 -22.94 -24.40
CA TYR A 21 -7.80 -22.85 -24.08
C TYR A 21 -8.52 -24.06 -24.69
N ARG A 22 -9.21 -24.84 -23.85
CA ARG A 22 -9.97 -26.05 -24.18
C ARG A 22 -11.47 -25.75 -24.13
N GLY A 23 -12.04 -25.29 -25.24
CA GLY A 23 -13.47 -24.87 -25.28
C GLY A 23 -14.50 -25.99 -25.04
N GLY A 24 -14.08 -27.27 -24.97
CA GLY A 24 -14.94 -28.41 -24.65
C GLY A 24 -14.84 -28.86 -23.18
N ASP A 25 -13.90 -28.31 -22.41
CA ASP A 25 -13.76 -28.59 -21.00
C ASP A 25 -14.51 -27.50 -20.19
N THR A 26 -15.58 -27.88 -19.51
CA THR A 26 -16.43 -26.95 -18.76
C THR A 26 -15.87 -26.60 -17.39
N GLU A 27 -14.98 -27.42 -16.85
CA GLU A 27 -14.40 -27.22 -15.50
C GLU A 27 -13.03 -26.54 -15.54
N ASN A 28 -12.19 -26.91 -16.52
CA ASN A 28 -10.83 -26.42 -16.66
C ASN A 28 -10.50 -25.99 -18.10
N PRO A 29 -11.25 -25.06 -18.71
CA PRO A 29 -10.98 -24.60 -20.07
C PRO A 29 -9.65 -23.87 -20.20
N LEU A 30 -9.16 -23.23 -19.11
CA LEU A 30 -7.92 -22.46 -19.08
C LEU A 30 -6.77 -23.30 -18.57
N GLY A 31 -5.62 -23.20 -19.24
CA GLY A 31 -4.34 -23.71 -18.76
C GLY A 31 -3.24 -22.80 -19.26
N LEU A 32 -2.96 -21.70 -18.51
CA LEU A 32 -1.98 -20.70 -18.87
C LEU A 32 -0.81 -20.70 -17.89
N THR A 33 0.36 -20.42 -18.42
CA THR A 33 1.57 -20.13 -17.64
C THR A 33 1.99 -18.71 -17.93
N VAL A 34 2.13 -17.90 -16.89
CA VAL A 34 2.65 -16.54 -16.94
C VAL A 34 4.06 -16.57 -16.37
N SER A 35 5.05 -16.23 -17.18
CA SER A 35 6.43 -16.06 -16.74
C SER A 35 6.76 -14.57 -16.71
N ILE A 36 7.37 -14.14 -15.62
CA ILE A 36 7.74 -12.74 -15.37
C ILE A 36 9.24 -12.71 -15.04
N PRO A 37 10.11 -12.68 -16.07
CA PRO A 37 11.56 -12.63 -15.85
C PRO A 37 12.02 -11.36 -15.15
N GLY A 38 11.32 -10.23 -15.43
CA GLY A 38 11.64 -8.95 -14.83
C GLY A 38 10.73 -7.84 -15.35
N LEU A 39 9.51 -7.72 -14.81
CA LEU A 39 8.57 -6.66 -15.16
C LEU A 39 8.93 -5.37 -14.41
N PRO A 40 9.41 -4.32 -15.11
CA PRO A 40 9.68 -3.04 -14.47
C PRO A 40 8.40 -2.43 -13.89
N LEU A 41 8.49 -1.90 -12.66
CA LEU A 41 7.35 -1.30 -11.98
C LEU A 41 7.17 0.19 -12.26
N ALA A 42 8.22 0.87 -12.77
CA ALA A 42 8.15 2.30 -13.08
C ALA A 42 7.01 2.70 -14.05
N PRO A 43 6.67 1.92 -15.10
CA PRO A 43 5.54 2.23 -15.97
C PRO A 43 4.19 2.23 -15.26
N ALA A 44 4.03 1.46 -14.17
CA ALA A 44 2.80 1.43 -13.37
C ALA A 44 2.48 2.78 -12.72
N ASN A 45 3.48 3.64 -12.53
CA ASN A 45 3.30 4.98 -11.97
C ASN A 45 2.36 5.87 -12.81
N ALA A 46 2.17 5.58 -14.10
CA ALA A 46 1.23 6.30 -14.94
C ALA A 46 -0.25 6.07 -14.53
N PHE A 47 -0.52 5.00 -13.78
CA PHE A 47 -1.85 4.62 -13.31
C PHE A 47 -2.07 4.90 -11.81
N LEU A 48 -1.02 5.34 -11.11
CA LEU A 48 -1.06 5.63 -9.68
C LEU A 48 -1.21 7.14 -9.44
N PRO A 49 -1.88 7.56 -8.35
CA PRO A 49 -1.89 8.96 -7.97
C PRO A 49 -0.45 9.45 -7.70
N PRO A 50 0.04 10.48 -8.43
CA PRO A 50 1.45 10.87 -8.40
C PRO A 50 1.94 11.37 -7.04
N ASP A 51 1.02 11.87 -6.21
CA ASP A 51 1.31 12.39 -4.88
C ASP A 51 1.19 11.31 -3.78
N ALA A 52 0.57 10.16 -4.08
CA ALA A 52 0.36 9.09 -3.11
C ALA A 52 1.55 8.12 -3.06
N VAL A 53 1.93 7.57 -4.22
CA VAL A 53 2.96 6.53 -4.28
C VAL A 53 3.69 6.53 -5.62
N ARG A 54 4.99 6.22 -5.59
CA ARG A 54 5.82 5.95 -6.77
C ARG A 54 6.60 4.67 -6.58
N LEU A 55 6.59 3.83 -7.60
CA LEU A 55 7.24 2.54 -7.61
C LEU A 55 8.49 2.58 -8.49
N SER A 56 9.53 1.85 -8.09
CA SER A 56 10.70 1.53 -8.90
C SER A 56 11.12 0.08 -8.64
N GLY A 57 12.06 -0.44 -9.44
CA GLY A 57 12.47 -1.83 -9.38
C GLY A 57 11.63 -2.71 -10.28
N ALA A 58 11.60 -4.02 -10.02
CA ALA A 58 10.94 -4.99 -10.87
C ALA A 58 10.17 -6.06 -10.06
N LEU A 59 9.13 -6.60 -10.68
CA LEU A 59 8.43 -7.80 -10.25
C LEU A 59 8.96 -9.00 -11.04
N GLN A 60 9.21 -10.12 -10.36
CA GLN A 60 9.64 -11.38 -10.95
C GLN A 60 8.80 -12.53 -10.43
N GLY A 61 8.68 -13.59 -11.23
CA GLY A 61 8.00 -14.79 -10.79
C GLY A 61 7.40 -15.63 -11.90
N LYS A 62 6.61 -16.61 -11.49
CA LYS A 62 5.88 -17.48 -12.39
C LYS A 62 4.53 -17.85 -11.78
N LEU A 63 3.48 -17.73 -12.59
CA LEU A 63 2.12 -18.07 -12.21
C LEU A 63 1.55 -19.07 -13.19
N THR A 64 0.67 -19.91 -12.71
CA THR A 64 -0.19 -20.78 -13.53
C THR A 64 -1.64 -20.42 -13.27
N LEU A 65 -2.42 -20.31 -14.34
CA LEU A 65 -3.84 -20.06 -14.28
C LEU A 65 -4.59 -21.27 -14.85
N ALA A 66 -5.52 -21.79 -14.09
CA ALA A 66 -6.40 -22.88 -14.44
C ALA A 66 -7.85 -22.53 -14.12
N GLY A 67 -8.78 -23.44 -14.38
CA GLY A 67 -10.19 -23.23 -14.08
C GLY A 67 -10.94 -22.46 -15.17
N THR A 68 -12.01 -21.78 -14.78
CA THR A 68 -12.86 -21.00 -15.70
C THR A 68 -12.56 -19.51 -15.59
N SER A 69 -13.03 -18.72 -16.55
CA SER A 69 -12.95 -17.25 -16.50
C SER A 69 -13.75 -16.66 -15.30
N ALA A 70 -14.81 -17.36 -14.85
CA ALA A 70 -15.60 -16.95 -13.69
C ALA A 70 -15.00 -17.37 -12.34
N LYS A 71 -14.22 -18.46 -12.33
CA LYS A 71 -13.52 -18.98 -11.14
C LYS A 71 -12.08 -19.36 -11.53
N PRO A 72 -11.21 -18.40 -11.72
CA PRO A 72 -9.82 -18.66 -12.03
C PRO A 72 -9.10 -19.22 -10.79
N LYS A 73 -8.31 -20.26 -11.00
CA LYS A 73 -7.39 -20.80 -10.01
C LYS A 73 -5.98 -20.34 -10.37
N ILE A 74 -5.35 -19.60 -9.48
CA ILE A 74 -4.01 -19.05 -9.67
C ILE A 74 -3.08 -19.71 -8.68
N ASP A 75 -1.99 -20.26 -9.18
CA ASP A 75 -0.92 -20.86 -8.38
C ASP A 75 0.44 -20.32 -8.81
N GLY A 76 1.37 -20.19 -7.88
CA GLY A 76 2.74 -19.79 -8.19
C GLY A 76 3.41 -18.96 -7.12
N ALA A 77 4.39 -18.17 -7.53
CA ALA A 77 5.11 -17.29 -6.63
C ALA A 77 5.62 -16.05 -7.35
N LEU A 78 5.59 -14.94 -6.63
CA LEU A 78 6.13 -13.65 -7.05
C LEU A 78 7.17 -13.17 -6.03
N HIS A 79 8.08 -12.34 -6.46
CA HIS A 79 8.98 -11.60 -5.58
C HIS A 79 9.38 -10.27 -6.22
N PHE A 80 9.73 -9.32 -5.39
CA PHE A 80 10.18 -8.00 -5.82
C PHE A 80 11.71 -7.97 -5.89
N ALA A 81 12.26 -7.39 -6.96
CA ALA A 81 13.69 -7.25 -7.19
C ALA A 81 14.11 -5.79 -7.19
N GLY A 82 14.88 -5.38 -6.16
CA GLY A 82 15.37 -4.01 -6.02
C GLY A 82 14.24 -2.96 -5.95
N THR A 83 13.07 -3.36 -5.47
CA THR A 83 11.88 -2.54 -5.52
C THR A 83 11.85 -1.55 -4.37
N GLN A 84 11.48 -0.32 -4.69
CA GLN A 84 11.27 0.76 -3.73
C GLN A 84 9.88 1.37 -3.94
N VAL A 85 9.27 1.76 -2.83
CA VAL A 85 8.02 2.49 -2.75
C VAL A 85 8.32 3.86 -2.15
N GLN A 86 8.26 4.89 -2.96
CA GLN A 86 8.34 6.26 -2.50
C GLN A 86 6.93 6.77 -2.20
N VAL A 87 6.75 7.38 -1.03
CA VAL A 87 5.50 8.03 -0.62
C VAL A 87 5.76 9.55 -0.60
N PRO A 88 5.45 10.28 -1.68
CA PRO A 88 5.79 11.69 -1.83
C PRO A 88 5.20 12.57 -0.73
N MET A 89 3.98 12.28 -0.29
CA MET A 89 3.28 13.03 0.76
C MET A 89 4.10 13.15 2.06
N ILE A 90 4.83 12.09 2.43
CA ILE A 90 5.71 12.08 3.60
C ILE A 90 7.19 12.11 3.21
N GLY A 91 7.50 12.19 1.90
CA GLY A 91 8.84 12.27 1.35
C GLY A 91 9.75 11.08 1.66
N THR A 92 9.18 9.94 2.07
CA THR A 92 9.93 8.77 2.53
C THR A 92 9.92 7.68 1.47
N THR A 93 11.02 6.95 1.37
CA THR A 93 11.18 5.81 0.47
C THR A 93 11.41 4.53 1.29
N PHE A 94 10.62 3.51 1.01
CA PHE A 94 10.70 2.19 1.62
C PHE A 94 11.20 1.17 0.61
N GLY A 95 12.05 0.23 1.05
CA GLY A 95 12.44 -0.92 0.26
C GLY A 95 11.43 -2.05 0.42
N LEU A 96 11.09 -2.74 -0.66
CA LEU A 96 10.34 -4.00 -0.55
C LEU A 96 11.31 -5.17 -0.40
N GLY A 97 10.97 -6.11 0.47
CA GLY A 97 11.70 -7.35 0.67
C GLY A 97 11.71 -8.23 -0.59
N THR A 98 12.68 -9.12 -0.65
CA THR A 98 12.83 -10.09 -1.74
C THR A 98 12.23 -11.44 -1.40
N GLU A 99 11.53 -11.54 -0.28
CA GLU A 99 10.80 -12.74 0.13
C GLU A 99 9.78 -13.13 -0.93
N LYS A 100 9.61 -14.43 -1.12
CA LYS A 100 8.61 -14.94 -2.05
C LYS A 100 7.21 -14.77 -1.48
N ILE A 101 6.35 -14.19 -2.28
CA ILE A 101 4.91 -14.15 -2.06
C ILE A 101 4.33 -15.36 -2.78
N VAL A 102 3.87 -16.35 -2.03
CA VAL A 102 3.31 -17.59 -2.56
C VAL A 102 1.84 -17.43 -2.85
N ILE A 103 1.39 -17.92 -4.00
CA ILE A 103 -0.01 -17.95 -4.39
C ILE A 103 -0.37 -19.42 -4.58
N ASP A 104 -1.34 -19.88 -3.81
CA ASP A 104 -1.86 -21.24 -3.82
C ASP A 104 -3.38 -21.22 -3.91
N SER A 105 -3.92 -21.76 -5.00
CA SER A 105 -5.38 -21.78 -5.23
C SER A 105 -6.05 -20.42 -5.08
N SER A 106 -5.43 -19.38 -5.68
CA SER A 106 -5.86 -17.96 -5.60
C SER A 106 -5.72 -17.32 -4.22
N ARG A 107 -5.07 -17.99 -3.27
CA ARG A 107 -4.74 -17.46 -1.94
C ARG A 107 -3.30 -16.98 -1.93
N VAL A 108 -3.12 -15.69 -1.66
CA VAL A 108 -1.80 -15.06 -1.51
C VAL A 108 -1.34 -15.20 -0.08
N ARG A 109 -0.17 -15.82 0.12
CA ARG A 109 0.41 -16.00 1.45
C ARG A 109 1.68 -15.20 1.62
N PHE A 110 1.72 -14.46 2.73
CA PHE A 110 2.88 -13.73 3.22
C PHE A 110 3.47 -14.47 4.40
N THR A 111 4.78 -14.73 4.37
CA THR A 111 5.51 -15.38 5.46
C THR A 111 6.72 -14.52 5.80
N GLY A 112 6.61 -13.71 6.84
CA GLY A 112 7.65 -12.77 7.25
C GLY A 112 8.03 -11.79 6.14
N TYR A 113 7.07 -11.35 5.31
CA TYR A 113 7.35 -10.40 4.23
C TYR A 113 7.74 -9.04 4.81
N ARG A 114 8.81 -8.44 4.30
CA ARG A 114 9.40 -7.23 4.89
C ARG A 114 9.24 -6.00 4.02
N ILE A 115 8.88 -4.89 4.66
CA ILE A 115 9.01 -3.54 4.11
C ILE A 115 10.10 -2.85 4.91
N ILE A 116 11.15 -2.38 4.25
CA ILE A 116 12.38 -1.88 4.88
C ILE A 116 12.32 -0.35 4.95
N ALA A 117 12.39 0.18 6.15
CA ALA A 117 12.46 1.61 6.41
C ALA A 117 13.83 2.23 6.08
N PRO A 118 13.96 3.56 6.01
CA PRO A 118 15.25 4.24 5.83
C PRO A 118 16.32 3.86 6.87
N ASN A 119 15.93 3.64 8.12
CA ASN A 119 16.81 3.18 9.20
C ASN A 119 17.13 1.67 9.15
N LYS A 120 16.72 0.98 8.07
CA LYS A 120 16.93 -0.47 7.82
C LYS A 120 16.13 -1.39 8.75
N LYS A 121 15.24 -0.87 9.57
CA LYS A 121 14.32 -1.68 10.36
C LYS A 121 13.14 -2.13 9.49
N PRO A 122 12.71 -3.39 9.61
CA PRO A 122 11.60 -3.92 8.86
C PRO A 122 10.24 -3.66 9.54
N LEU A 123 9.23 -3.46 8.72
CA LEU A 123 7.85 -3.80 9.03
C LEU A 123 7.59 -5.17 8.41
N THR A 124 7.10 -6.11 9.19
CA THR A 124 6.82 -7.50 8.76
C THR A 124 5.33 -7.73 8.56
N ILE A 125 5.01 -8.50 7.53
CA ILE A 125 3.65 -8.90 7.19
C ILE A 125 3.61 -10.42 7.14
N ASP A 126 2.70 -11.01 7.91
CA ASP A 126 2.39 -12.43 7.94
C ASP A 126 0.89 -12.65 7.71
N GLY A 127 0.53 -13.78 7.09
CA GLY A 127 -0.87 -14.13 6.88
C GLY A 127 -1.24 -14.32 5.42
N GLU A 128 -2.52 -14.16 5.11
CA GLU A 128 -3.02 -14.47 3.78
C GLU A 128 -4.17 -13.56 3.33
N VAL A 129 -4.28 -13.45 1.99
CA VAL A 129 -5.41 -12.82 1.29
C VAL A 129 -5.97 -13.84 0.33
N ASP A 130 -7.23 -14.20 0.50
CA ASP A 130 -7.95 -15.14 -0.36
C ASP A 130 -8.76 -14.36 -1.41
N PHE A 131 -8.38 -14.50 -2.68
CA PHE A 131 -9.08 -13.84 -3.79
C PHE A 131 -10.28 -14.63 -4.30
N ALA A 132 -10.46 -15.89 -3.88
CA ALA A 132 -11.63 -16.67 -4.23
C ALA A 132 -12.83 -16.31 -3.32
N ASP A 133 -12.56 -16.14 -2.02
CA ASP A 133 -13.56 -15.77 -1.01
C ASP A 133 -13.50 -14.26 -0.66
N ILE A 134 -12.58 -13.54 -1.27
CA ILE A 134 -12.36 -12.07 -1.09
C ILE A 134 -12.12 -11.72 0.38
N THR A 135 -11.38 -12.56 1.10
CA THR A 135 -11.11 -12.39 2.54
C THR A 135 -9.65 -12.12 2.84
N THR A 136 -9.41 -11.47 3.99
CA THR A 136 -8.08 -11.09 4.45
C THR A 136 -7.89 -11.51 5.91
N ASP A 137 -6.72 -12.08 6.23
CA ASP A 137 -6.23 -12.30 7.59
C ASP A 137 -4.73 -12.01 7.62
N LEU A 138 -4.36 -10.78 7.98
CA LEU A 138 -2.98 -10.33 8.03
C LEU A 138 -2.61 -9.87 9.42
N ARG A 139 -1.37 -10.16 9.82
CA ARG A 139 -0.70 -9.59 10.97
C ARG A 139 0.46 -8.72 10.48
N ILE A 140 0.55 -7.52 11.02
CA ILE A 140 1.58 -6.54 10.68
C ILE A 140 2.28 -6.17 11.97
N ALA A 141 3.62 -6.21 11.99
CA ALA A 141 4.42 -5.83 13.15
C ALA A 141 5.65 -5.03 12.72
N ALA A 142 6.01 -4.06 13.53
CA ALA A 142 7.20 -3.25 13.33
C ALA A 142 7.77 -2.82 14.68
N THR A 143 9.10 -2.76 14.77
CA THR A 143 9.81 -2.22 15.95
C THR A 143 10.85 -1.21 15.46
N ASP A 144 10.86 -0.03 16.08
CA ASP A 144 11.74 1.08 15.71
C ASP A 144 11.68 1.42 14.20
N PHE A 145 10.47 1.36 13.63
CA PHE A 145 10.27 1.59 12.21
C PHE A 145 10.24 3.08 11.90
N GLN A 146 11.18 3.53 11.06
CA GLN A 146 11.24 4.93 10.64
C GLN A 146 10.26 5.20 9.50
N PHE A 147 9.10 5.75 9.83
CA PHE A 147 8.05 6.02 8.84
C PHE A 147 8.19 7.39 8.16
N ILE A 148 8.94 8.34 8.77
CA ILE A 148 9.30 9.63 8.18
C ILE A 148 10.81 9.85 8.32
N ASN A 149 11.45 10.28 7.23
CA ASN A 149 12.84 10.71 7.21
C ASN A 149 13.04 11.74 6.10
N VAL A 150 12.66 12.98 6.36
CA VAL A 150 12.65 14.06 5.38
C VAL A 150 13.41 15.26 5.91
N ALA A 151 14.43 15.66 5.17
CA ALA A 151 15.15 16.92 5.44
C ALA A 151 14.25 18.13 5.16
N LYS A 152 14.42 19.17 5.96
CA LYS A 152 13.73 20.45 5.73
C LYS A 152 14.20 21.08 4.42
N ASN A 153 13.30 21.21 3.46
CA ASN A 153 13.56 21.86 2.17
C ASN A 153 12.52 22.97 1.91
N ARG A 154 12.84 23.91 1.02
CA ARG A 154 11.86 24.89 0.54
C ARG A 154 10.76 24.15 -0.22
N GLY A 155 9.51 24.26 0.27
CA GLY A 155 8.34 23.60 -0.32
C GLY A 155 7.99 22.23 0.27
N SER A 156 8.78 21.70 1.23
CA SER A 156 8.36 20.52 1.97
C SER A 156 7.16 20.84 2.86
N MET A 157 6.05 20.15 2.65
CA MET A 157 4.87 20.26 3.53
C MET A 157 5.07 19.50 4.84
N VAL A 158 5.82 18.40 4.80
CA VAL A 158 6.19 17.60 5.97
C VAL A 158 7.70 17.42 5.97
N TYR A 159 8.33 17.60 7.12
CA TYR A 159 9.75 17.31 7.32
C TYR A 159 10.03 16.87 8.75
N GLY A 160 11.14 16.16 8.95
CA GLY A 160 11.56 15.61 10.23
C GLY A 160 11.80 14.12 10.18
N GLN A 161 11.80 13.51 11.35
CA GLN A 161 11.98 12.08 11.54
C GLN A 161 10.84 11.54 12.40
N GLY A 162 10.36 10.34 12.07
CA GLY A 162 9.31 9.70 12.83
C GLY A 162 9.60 8.21 12.97
N TYR A 163 9.50 7.71 14.20
CA TYR A 163 9.76 6.32 14.57
C TYR A 163 8.56 5.76 15.31
N MET A 164 8.23 4.51 15.04
CA MET A 164 7.11 3.84 15.71
C MET A 164 7.37 2.37 15.94
N ASP A 165 6.78 1.85 17.01
CA ASP A 165 6.43 0.45 17.14
C ASP A 165 4.98 0.27 16.71
N MET A 166 4.68 -0.85 16.05
CA MET A 166 3.33 -1.14 15.57
C MET A 166 3.05 -2.63 15.66
N GLU A 167 1.87 -2.95 16.13
CA GLU A 167 1.26 -4.27 15.96
C GLU A 167 -0.17 -4.09 15.47
N ALA A 168 -0.54 -4.76 14.37
CA ALA A 168 -1.87 -4.68 13.83
C ALA A 168 -2.32 -6.01 13.23
N THR A 169 -3.62 -6.25 13.25
CA THR A 169 -4.29 -7.33 12.53
C THR A 169 -5.33 -6.73 11.60
N VAL A 170 -5.38 -7.25 10.37
CA VAL A 170 -6.36 -6.85 9.35
C VAL A 170 -7.14 -8.09 8.98
N LYS A 171 -8.45 -8.11 9.26
CA LYS A 171 -9.31 -9.28 9.03
C LYS A 171 -10.63 -8.89 8.40
N GLY A 172 -11.20 -9.78 7.61
CA GLY A 172 -12.54 -9.62 7.04
C GLY A 172 -12.56 -9.66 5.52
N GLU A 173 -13.71 -9.36 4.96
CA GLU A 173 -13.87 -9.19 3.51
C GLU A 173 -13.18 -7.91 3.05
N ILE A 174 -12.70 -7.87 1.80
CA ILE A 174 -11.89 -6.73 1.29
C ILE A 174 -12.68 -5.40 1.29
N ASP A 175 -13.98 -5.46 1.21
CA ASP A 175 -14.90 -4.31 1.29
C ASP A 175 -15.40 -4.01 2.72
N ASP A 176 -15.15 -4.92 3.70
CA ASP A 176 -15.48 -4.74 5.12
C ASP A 176 -14.32 -5.22 6.02
N LEU A 177 -13.21 -4.48 5.96
CA LEU A 177 -12.00 -4.80 6.72
C LEU A 177 -12.06 -4.29 8.15
N MET A 178 -11.82 -5.18 9.10
CA MET A 178 -11.60 -4.85 10.51
C MET A 178 -10.11 -4.74 10.79
N ILE A 179 -9.66 -3.55 11.16
CA ILE A 179 -8.28 -3.27 11.56
C ILE A 179 -8.24 -3.08 13.07
N ARG A 180 -7.41 -3.86 13.77
CA ARG A 180 -7.16 -3.75 15.21
C ARG A 180 -5.67 -3.74 15.47
N GLY A 181 -5.21 -2.83 16.33
CA GLY A 181 -3.80 -2.76 16.65
C GLY A 181 -3.44 -1.58 17.53
N SER A 182 -2.15 -1.43 17.79
CA SER A 182 -1.56 -0.30 18.49
C SER A 182 -0.42 0.28 17.66
N VAL A 183 -0.22 1.57 17.81
CA VAL A 183 0.91 2.31 17.26
C VAL A 183 1.48 3.16 18.38
N ASP A 184 2.72 2.92 18.74
CA ASP A 184 3.45 3.67 19.75
C ASP A 184 4.51 4.55 19.08
N LEU A 185 4.36 5.86 19.19
CA LEU A 185 5.37 6.79 18.68
C LEU A 185 6.57 6.82 19.62
N LEU A 186 7.75 6.59 19.07
CA LEU A 186 8.97 6.47 19.85
C LEU A 186 9.64 7.82 20.10
N ARG A 187 10.51 7.84 21.11
CA ARG A 187 11.37 9.01 21.41
C ARG A 187 12.25 9.32 20.19
N GLY A 188 12.47 10.62 19.94
CA GLY A 188 13.18 11.08 18.74
C GLY A 188 12.27 11.32 17.55
N THR A 189 10.96 11.06 17.68
CA THR A 189 9.99 11.49 16.67
C THR A 189 9.82 13.00 16.75
N GLU A 190 10.20 13.68 15.68
CA GLU A 190 10.01 15.10 15.47
C GLU A 190 9.51 15.32 14.04
N VAL A 191 8.21 15.54 13.90
CA VAL A 191 7.55 15.73 12.61
C VAL A 191 6.94 17.13 12.58
N ASN A 192 7.35 17.91 11.59
CA ASN A 192 6.88 19.26 11.37
C ASN A 192 5.98 19.28 10.13
N TYR A 193 4.80 19.85 10.27
CA TYR A 193 3.89 20.12 9.16
C TYR A 193 3.83 21.61 8.89
N VAL A 194 4.11 22.01 7.64
CA VAL A 194 4.03 23.40 7.19
C VAL A 194 2.62 23.65 6.66
N MET A 195 1.80 24.33 7.43
CA MET A 195 0.53 24.81 6.92
C MET A 195 0.80 25.95 5.94
N GLN A 196 0.48 25.74 4.68
CA GLN A 196 0.41 26.84 3.73
C GLN A 196 -0.78 27.70 4.13
N ASP A 197 -0.56 29.00 4.27
CA ASP A 197 -1.64 29.93 4.54
C ASP A 197 -2.77 29.74 3.51
N ALA A 198 -3.96 29.49 4.01
CA ALA A 198 -5.14 29.44 3.16
C ALA A 198 -5.26 30.76 2.36
N PRO A 199 -5.70 30.72 1.09
CA PRO A 199 -5.94 31.94 0.33
C PRO A 199 -6.75 32.93 1.14
N PRO A 200 -6.51 34.26 0.98
CA PRO A 200 -7.16 35.30 1.80
C PRO A 200 -8.69 35.20 1.85
N GLU A 201 -9.30 34.67 0.80
CA GLU A 201 -10.75 34.45 0.71
C GLU A 201 -11.31 33.41 1.71
N LEU A 202 -10.49 32.41 2.11
CA LEU A 202 -10.88 31.42 3.12
C LEU A 202 -10.66 31.95 4.55
N LYS A 203 -9.68 32.84 4.77
CA LYS A 203 -9.49 33.51 6.08
C LYS A 203 -10.71 34.36 6.46
N ASN A 204 -11.31 35.07 5.51
CA ASN A 204 -12.49 35.89 5.76
C ASN A 204 -13.77 35.07 6.04
N ARG A 205 -13.87 33.84 5.50
CA ARG A 205 -15.00 32.96 5.82
C ARG A 205 -14.86 32.29 7.19
N ALA A 206 -13.66 31.97 7.63
CA ALA A 206 -13.44 31.37 8.94
C ALA A 206 -13.61 32.37 10.07
N GLN A 207 -13.25 33.65 9.87
CA GLN A 207 -13.46 34.71 10.85
C GLN A 207 -14.95 35.04 11.10
N ASN A 208 -15.81 34.79 10.10
CA ASN A 208 -17.26 35.01 10.24
C ASN A 208 -18.02 33.81 10.80
N MET A 209 -17.36 32.63 10.99
CA MET A 209 -17.99 31.40 11.50
C MET A 209 -17.76 31.14 12.99
N VAL A 210 -16.87 31.89 13.65
CA VAL A 210 -16.59 31.71 15.08
C VAL A 210 -16.96 33.01 15.83
N THR A 211 -18.13 33.01 16.43
CA THR A 211 -18.52 34.07 17.40
C THR A 211 -18.15 33.55 18.78
N PHE A 212 -17.14 34.15 19.40
CA PHE A 212 -16.82 33.85 20.79
C PHE A 212 -17.86 34.50 21.66
N VAL A 213 -18.74 33.72 22.29
CA VAL A 213 -19.65 34.17 23.33
C VAL A 213 -18.93 34.12 24.66
N SER A 214 -18.69 35.27 25.28
CA SER A 214 -18.13 35.32 26.62
C SER A 214 -19.18 34.83 27.63
N PHE A 215 -18.83 33.78 28.40
CA PHE A 215 -19.70 33.19 29.44
C PHE A 215 -19.99 34.15 30.62
N SER A 216 -19.30 35.27 30.71
CA SER A 216 -19.56 36.29 31.73
C SER A 216 -20.90 37.02 31.57
N ASP A 217 -21.46 37.06 30.36
CA ASP A 217 -22.73 37.76 30.10
C ASP A 217 -23.97 36.92 30.41
N THR A 218 -23.84 35.63 30.67
CA THR A 218 -24.96 34.73 30.99
C THR A 218 -25.29 34.60 32.48
N VAL A 219 -24.42 35.11 33.36
CA VAL A 219 -24.60 34.98 34.82
C VAL A 219 -25.31 36.23 35.43
N SER A 220 -25.37 37.35 34.71
CA SER A 220 -25.91 38.61 35.22
C SER A 220 -27.44 38.78 35.11
N GLN A 221 -28.17 37.82 34.51
CA GLN A 221 -29.63 37.94 34.34
C GLN A 221 -30.47 37.06 35.28
N ARG A 222 -29.91 36.58 36.38
CA ARG A 222 -30.66 35.78 37.36
C ARG A 222 -30.67 36.34 38.78
N GLN A 223 -30.75 37.67 38.90
CA GLN A 223 -31.16 38.33 40.15
C GLN A 223 -32.03 39.54 39.78
N ASP A 224 -33.32 39.29 39.64
CA ASP A 224 -34.42 40.19 39.96
C ASP A 224 -35.72 39.55 39.48
N ARG A 225 -36.31 38.72 40.36
CA ARG A 225 -37.76 38.64 40.63
C ARG A 225 -38.03 37.62 41.74
#